data_f525509e0488ab4ec0b9e4c01ef92928
#
_entry.id   f525509e0488ab4ec0b9e4c01ef92928
#
_cell.length_a   1.000
_cell.length_b   1.000
_cell.length_c   1.000
_cell.angle_alpha   90.00
_cell.angle_beta   90.00
_cell.angle_gamma   90.00
#
_symmetry.space_group_name_H-M   'P 1'
#
loop_
_entity.id
_entity.type
_entity.pdbx_description
1 polymer ?
#
loop_
_entity_poly.entity_id
_entity_poly.type
_entity_poly.pdbx_seq_one_letter_code
_entity_poly.pdbx_strand_id
1 'polypeptide(L)'
;MTMKANELMIGDYVQLNGSPYVIEEISKKGWVHMTDPVHNLRVQMSTDYILDFIEGVPLTREILEANFEKKGANFGIFDDYFDFELHEYNDGTWLVSYHCCEMSLPDEQVLIFHVHQLHHFMRHCAIDKEIVIKN
;
A
#
# COMPACT_ATOMS: atom_id res chain seq x y z
N MET A 1 2.07 -15.86 -2.13
CA MET A 1 0.61 -15.86 -2.18
C MET A 1 0.15 -14.88 -3.26
N THR A 2 -0.63 -15.37 -4.21
CA THR A 2 -1.11 -14.55 -5.32
C THR A 2 -2.25 -13.62 -4.89
N MET A 3 -2.39 -12.51 -5.57
CA MET A 3 -3.44 -11.52 -5.30
C MET A 3 -4.73 -11.91 -6.02
N LYS A 4 -5.85 -11.52 -5.44
CA LYS A 4 -7.17 -11.65 -6.06
C LYS A 4 -7.49 -10.37 -6.83
N ALA A 5 -8.32 -10.50 -7.88
CA ALA A 5 -8.69 -9.35 -8.72
C ALA A 5 -9.31 -8.20 -7.91
N ASN A 6 -10.12 -8.50 -6.91
CA ASN A 6 -10.77 -7.49 -6.09
C ASN A 6 -9.82 -6.81 -5.09
N GLU A 7 -8.58 -7.27 -4.97
CA GLU A 7 -7.57 -6.64 -4.14
C GLU A 7 -6.77 -5.58 -4.89
N LEU A 8 -6.92 -5.51 -6.22
CA LEU A 8 -6.15 -4.57 -7.04
C LEU A 8 -6.84 -3.22 -7.15
N MET A 9 -6.06 -2.18 -6.99
CA MET A 9 -6.49 -0.79 -7.21
C MET A 9 -5.41 -0.05 -8.01
N ILE A 10 -5.85 0.94 -8.79
CA ILE A 10 -4.92 1.83 -9.49
C ILE A 10 -4.06 2.55 -8.45
N GLY A 11 -2.75 2.57 -8.69
CA GLY A 11 -1.77 3.14 -7.77
C GLY A 11 -1.15 2.11 -6.82
N ASP A 12 -1.63 0.87 -6.82
CA ASP A 12 -1.07 -0.17 -5.97
C ASP A 12 0.32 -0.59 -6.42
N TYR A 13 1.18 -0.86 -5.44
CA TYR A 13 2.47 -1.52 -5.66
C TYR A 13 2.28 -3.02 -5.57
N VAL A 14 2.80 -3.73 -6.57
CA VAL A 14 2.81 -5.19 -6.62
C VAL A 14 4.20 -5.66 -7.04
N GLN A 15 4.51 -6.94 -6.80
CA GLN A 15 5.76 -7.55 -7.27
C GLN A 15 5.47 -8.53 -8.40
N LEU A 16 6.29 -8.47 -9.43
CA LEU A 16 6.31 -9.46 -10.49
C LEU A 16 7.76 -9.94 -10.63
N ASN A 17 8.00 -11.22 -10.36
CA ASN A 17 9.35 -11.80 -10.36
C ASN A 17 10.33 -11.03 -9.46
N GLY A 18 9.84 -10.57 -8.29
CA GLY A 18 10.65 -9.84 -7.32
C GLY A 18 10.87 -8.36 -7.63
N SER A 19 10.39 -7.86 -8.76
CA SER A 19 10.51 -6.45 -9.13
C SER A 19 9.21 -5.70 -8.84
N PRO A 20 9.28 -4.49 -8.27
CA PRO A 20 8.07 -3.71 -7.99
C PRO A 20 7.51 -3.06 -9.25
N TYR A 21 6.18 -3.03 -9.33
CA TYR A 21 5.42 -2.36 -10.37
C TYR A 21 4.26 -1.59 -9.74
N VAL A 22 3.84 -0.53 -10.40
CA VAL A 22 2.66 0.24 -9.99
C VAL A 22 1.52 -0.04 -10.97
N ILE A 23 0.35 -0.36 -10.44
CA ILE A 23 -0.85 -0.56 -11.25
C ILE A 23 -1.32 0.82 -11.74
N GLU A 24 -1.33 1.03 -13.06
CA GLU A 24 -1.77 2.29 -13.67
C GLU A 24 -3.18 2.22 -14.21
N GLU A 25 -3.58 1.07 -14.72
CA GLU A 25 -4.88 0.92 -15.36
C GLU A 25 -5.37 -0.52 -15.23
N ILE A 26 -6.64 -0.67 -14.91
CA ILE A 26 -7.32 -1.96 -14.88
C ILE A 26 -8.48 -1.87 -15.86
N SER A 27 -8.37 -2.57 -16.98
CA SER A 27 -9.38 -2.54 -18.02
C SER A 27 -10.50 -3.52 -17.73
N LYS A 28 -11.74 -3.11 -18.03
CA LYS A 28 -12.90 -4.00 -17.96
C LYS A 28 -12.82 -5.16 -18.96
N LYS A 29 -11.94 -5.03 -19.95
CA LYS A 29 -11.73 -6.07 -20.99
C LYS A 29 -10.72 -7.14 -20.55
N GLY A 30 -10.21 -7.06 -19.32
CA GLY A 30 -9.32 -8.06 -18.78
C GLY A 30 -7.83 -7.78 -18.96
N TRP A 31 -7.44 -6.51 -19.03
CA TRP A 31 -6.03 -6.11 -19.11
C TRP A 31 -5.63 -5.26 -17.92
N VAL A 32 -4.39 -5.43 -17.47
CA VAL A 32 -3.77 -4.60 -16.46
C VAL A 32 -2.53 -3.95 -17.03
N HIS A 33 -2.42 -2.64 -16.88
CA HIS A 33 -1.22 -1.88 -17.24
C HIS A 33 -0.45 -1.55 -15.99
N MET A 34 0.84 -1.86 -15.97
CA MET A 34 1.73 -1.64 -14.84
C MET A 34 3.00 -0.95 -15.33
N THR A 35 3.59 -0.13 -14.48
CA THR A 35 4.86 0.52 -14.77
C THR A 35 5.88 0.18 -13.68
N ASP A 36 7.09 -0.17 -14.12
CA ASP A 36 8.24 -0.28 -13.24
C ASP A 36 8.69 1.14 -12.89
N PRO A 37 8.58 1.57 -11.62
CA PRO A 37 8.92 2.95 -11.24
C PRO A 37 10.40 3.27 -11.33
N VAL A 38 11.27 2.25 -11.33
CA VAL A 38 12.72 2.45 -11.39
C VAL A 38 13.19 2.62 -12.83
N HIS A 39 12.73 1.74 -13.73
CA HIS A 39 13.17 1.71 -15.13
C HIS A 39 12.17 2.36 -16.08
N ASN A 40 11.02 2.78 -15.56
CA ASN A 40 9.95 3.40 -16.35
C ASN A 40 9.46 2.52 -17.50
N LEU A 41 9.47 1.21 -17.30
CA LEU A 41 9.00 0.24 -18.27
C LEU A 41 7.52 -0.02 -18.03
N ARG A 42 6.74 0.04 -19.12
CA ARG A 42 5.31 -0.23 -19.08
C ARG A 42 5.03 -1.64 -19.58
N VAL A 43 4.24 -2.38 -18.80
CA VAL A 43 3.87 -3.76 -19.11
C VAL A 43 2.35 -3.84 -19.18
N GLN A 44 1.83 -4.52 -20.21
CA GLN A 44 0.41 -4.81 -20.34
C GLN A 44 0.23 -6.33 -20.33
N MET A 45 -0.60 -6.81 -19.41
CA MET A 45 -0.82 -8.25 -19.27
C MET A 45 -2.31 -8.54 -19.05
N SER A 46 -2.73 -9.75 -19.46
CA SER A 46 -4.08 -10.22 -19.18
C SER A 46 -4.30 -10.34 -17.67
N THR A 47 -5.46 -9.89 -17.19
CA THR A 47 -5.82 -10.00 -15.78
C THR A 47 -5.78 -11.44 -15.29
N ASP A 48 -6.29 -12.38 -16.09
CA ASP A 48 -6.30 -13.79 -15.70
C ASP A 48 -4.89 -14.36 -15.56
N TYR A 49 -3.97 -13.93 -16.42
CA TYR A 49 -2.59 -14.36 -16.38
C TYR A 49 -1.82 -13.72 -15.23
N ILE A 50 -1.93 -12.39 -15.11
CA ILE A 50 -1.09 -11.64 -14.17
C ILE A 50 -1.41 -11.98 -12.71
N LEU A 51 -2.67 -12.26 -12.39
CA LEU A 51 -3.07 -12.55 -11.01
C LEU A 51 -2.41 -13.80 -10.44
N ASP A 52 -1.97 -14.72 -11.31
CA ASP A 52 -1.24 -15.91 -10.88
C ASP A 52 0.24 -15.63 -10.57
N PHE A 53 0.78 -14.49 -11.00
CA PHE A 53 2.20 -14.19 -10.92
C PHE A 53 2.55 -12.98 -10.08
N ILE A 54 1.60 -12.09 -9.81
CA ILE A 54 1.88 -10.92 -8.98
C ILE A 54 1.67 -11.24 -7.50
N GLU A 55 2.46 -10.57 -6.68
CA GLU A 55 2.38 -10.67 -5.23
C GLU A 55 2.34 -9.27 -4.62
N GLY A 56 1.86 -9.16 -3.39
CA GLY A 56 1.94 -7.91 -2.64
C GLY A 56 3.38 -7.60 -2.28
N VAL A 57 3.74 -6.32 -2.29
CA VAL A 57 5.04 -5.87 -1.79
C VAL A 57 4.99 -5.89 -0.27
N PRO A 58 5.89 -6.64 0.40
CA PRO A 58 5.89 -6.65 1.87
C PRO A 58 6.15 -5.26 2.43
N LEU A 59 5.40 -4.91 3.49
CA LEU A 59 5.60 -3.65 4.18
C LEU A 59 6.77 -3.81 5.15
N THR A 60 7.85 -3.08 4.90
CA THR A 60 9.08 -3.16 5.69
C THR A 60 9.33 -1.86 6.44
N ARG A 61 10.18 -1.94 7.46
CA ARG A 61 10.60 -0.77 8.21
C ARG A 61 11.27 0.28 7.31
N GLU A 62 12.06 -0.17 6.34
CA GLU A 62 12.76 0.71 5.40
C GLU A 62 11.78 1.51 4.54
N ILE A 63 10.69 0.89 4.09
CA ILE A 63 9.64 1.58 3.35
C ILE A 63 8.97 2.63 4.23
N LEU A 64 8.71 2.29 5.48
CA LEU A 64 8.08 3.23 6.41
C LEU A 64 9.00 4.40 6.75
N GLU A 65 10.29 4.14 6.96
CA GLU A 65 11.27 5.20 7.22
C GLU A 65 11.39 6.19 6.06
N ALA A 66 11.24 5.71 4.83
CA ALA A 66 11.33 6.55 3.64
C ALA A 66 10.08 7.39 3.39
N ASN A 67 8.93 7.01 3.95
CA ASN A 67 7.65 7.61 3.59
C ASN A 67 6.91 8.29 4.75
N PHE A 68 7.23 7.98 5.98
CA PHE A 68 6.49 8.48 7.15
C PHE A 68 7.42 9.10 8.17
N GLU A 69 6.87 9.98 8.99
CA GLU A 69 7.57 10.51 10.16
C GLU A 69 7.68 9.43 11.23
N LYS A 70 8.75 9.48 11.98
CA LYS A 70 8.97 8.56 13.09
C LYS A 70 8.76 9.26 14.43
N LYS A 71 7.94 8.66 15.28
CA LYS A 71 7.69 9.16 16.64
C LYS A 71 7.87 8.00 17.62
N GLY A 72 9.02 7.98 18.33
CA GLY A 72 9.39 6.84 19.15
C GLY A 72 9.64 5.61 18.28
N ALA A 73 8.94 4.52 18.54
CA ALA A 73 9.01 3.28 17.76
C ALA A 73 7.96 3.23 16.63
N ASN A 74 7.11 4.24 16.52
CA ASN A 74 6.00 4.26 15.58
C ASN A 74 6.30 5.16 14.39
N PHE A 75 5.65 4.84 13.27
CA PHE A 75 5.68 5.66 12.06
C PHE A 75 4.28 6.22 11.83
N GLY A 76 4.20 7.36 11.16
CA GLY A 76 2.87 7.89 10.88
C GLY A 76 2.85 9.27 10.28
N ILE A 77 1.65 9.84 10.27
CA ILE A 77 1.37 11.21 9.91
C ILE A 77 0.76 11.86 11.16
N PHE A 78 1.47 12.84 11.70
CA PHE A 78 1.07 13.51 12.95
C PHE A 78 0.62 14.93 12.60
N ASP A 79 -0.69 15.09 12.52
CA ASP A 79 -1.36 16.33 12.12
C ASP A 79 -2.25 16.81 13.26
N ASP A 80 -2.61 18.11 13.26
CA ASP A 80 -3.50 18.68 14.27
C ASP A 80 -4.92 18.13 14.19
N TYR A 81 -5.31 17.62 13.03
CA TYR A 81 -6.69 17.15 12.77
C TYR A 81 -6.85 15.65 12.91
N PHE A 82 -5.78 14.89 12.72
CA PHE A 82 -5.85 13.44 12.82
C PHE A 82 -4.49 12.85 13.19
N ASP A 83 -4.53 11.66 13.76
CA ASP A 83 -3.36 10.82 14.00
C ASP A 83 -3.47 9.56 13.16
N PHE A 84 -2.45 9.28 12.36
CA PHE A 84 -2.32 8.07 11.59
C PHE A 84 -1.01 7.41 11.99
N GLU A 85 -1.08 6.25 12.64
CA GLU A 85 0.09 5.58 13.20
C GLU A 85 0.21 4.14 12.75
N LEU A 86 1.45 3.73 12.52
CA LEU A 86 1.81 2.34 12.23
C LEU A 86 2.80 1.89 13.29
N HIS A 87 2.52 0.77 13.94
CA HIS A 87 3.52 0.15 14.80
C HIS A 87 3.61 -1.35 14.53
N GLU A 88 4.80 -1.89 14.72
CA GLU A 88 5.06 -3.29 14.49
C GLU A 88 4.34 -4.13 15.54
N TYR A 89 3.45 -5.01 15.07
CA TYR A 89 2.69 -5.90 15.94
C TYR A 89 3.41 -7.23 16.12
N ASN A 90 3.80 -7.82 15.00
CA ASN A 90 4.63 -9.02 14.93
C ASN A 90 5.59 -8.85 13.77
N ASP A 91 6.55 -9.77 13.65
CA ASP A 91 7.50 -9.75 12.55
C ASP A 91 6.75 -9.76 11.19
N GLY A 92 6.90 -8.69 10.44
CA GLY A 92 6.25 -8.53 9.15
C GLY A 92 4.79 -8.08 9.19
N THR A 93 4.21 -7.89 10.38
CA THR A 93 2.82 -7.44 10.54
C THR A 93 2.79 -6.09 11.22
N TRP A 94 1.97 -5.18 10.69
CA TRP A 94 1.87 -3.81 11.20
C TRP A 94 0.43 -3.51 11.61
N LEU A 95 0.27 -2.95 12.78
CA LEU A 95 -1.02 -2.41 13.23
C LEU A 95 -1.09 -0.96 12.81
N VAL A 96 -2.10 -0.63 11.99
CA VAL A 96 -2.34 0.72 11.52
C VAL A 96 -3.57 1.25 12.22
N SER A 97 -3.47 2.42 12.81
CA SER A 97 -4.58 3.07 13.49
C SER A 97 -4.80 4.48 12.97
N TYR A 98 -6.05 4.88 12.92
CA TYR A 98 -6.47 6.21 12.49
C TYR A 98 -7.45 6.78 13.49
N HIS A 99 -7.17 7.99 13.95
CA HIS A 99 -8.02 8.74 14.85
C HIS A 99 -8.22 10.15 14.32
N CYS A 100 -9.48 10.57 14.12
CA CYS A 100 -9.80 11.92 13.71
C CYS A 100 -10.21 12.73 14.94
N CYS A 101 -9.46 13.78 15.23
CA CYS A 101 -9.65 14.59 16.44
C CYS A 101 -10.92 15.41 16.42
N GLU A 102 -11.48 15.70 15.24
CA GLU A 102 -12.67 16.53 15.09
C GLU A 102 -13.99 15.78 15.09
N MET A 103 -13.94 14.45 14.98
CA MET A 103 -15.13 13.63 14.85
C MET A 103 -15.23 12.69 16.04
N SER A 104 -16.43 12.53 16.57
CA SER A 104 -16.73 11.58 17.66
C SER A 104 -16.88 10.15 17.14
N LEU A 105 -16.15 9.79 16.08
CA LEU A 105 -16.16 8.45 15.53
C LEU A 105 -15.15 7.57 16.27
N PRO A 106 -15.45 6.26 16.39
CA PRO A 106 -14.48 5.34 16.96
C PRO A 106 -13.21 5.28 16.13
N ASP A 107 -12.09 5.02 16.79
CA ASP A 107 -10.82 4.81 16.12
C ASP A 107 -10.91 3.58 15.21
N GLU A 108 -10.29 3.68 14.05
CA GLU A 108 -10.18 2.55 13.14
C GLU A 108 -8.81 1.93 13.23
N GLN A 109 -8.76 0.60 13.27
CA GLN A 109 -7.52 -0.16 13.34
C GLN A 109 -7.58 -1.35 12.40
N VAL A 110 -6.44 -1.66 11.78
CA VAL A 110 -6.31 -2.80 10.88
C VAL A 110 -4.90 -3.37 10.95
N LEU A 111 -4.79 -4.69 10.83
CA LEU A 111 -3.50 -5.37 10.69
C LEU A 111 -3.19 -5.54 9.21
N ILE A 112 -1.99 -5.15 8.80
CA ILE A 112 -1.57 -5.22 7.40
C ILE A 112 -0.18 -5.85 7.28
N PHE A 113 0.07 -6.41 6.09
CA PHE A 113 1.32 -7.08 5.74
C PHE A 113 1.98 -6.46 4.51
N HIS A 114 1.19 -5.84 3.63
CA HIS A 114 1.64 -5.41 2.31
C HIS A 114 1.36 -3.93 2.07
N VAL A 115 2.17 -3.34 1.19
CA VAL A 115 2.06 -1.92 0.83
C VAL A 115 0.69 -1.58 0.25
N HIS A 116 0.12 -2.44 -0.61
CA HIS A 116 -1.19 -2.16 -1.20
C HIS A 116 -2.30 -2.10 -0.14
N GLN A 117 -2.20 -2.90 0.91
CA GLN A 117 -3.17 -2.86 2.02
C GLN A 117 -3.09 -1.53 2.77
N LEU A 118 -1.88 -1.01 2.98
CA LEU A 118 -1.68 0.32 3.58
C LEU A 118 -2.28 1.40 2.69
N HIS A 119 -2.06 1.33 1.40
CA HIS A 119 -2.60 2.27 0.43
C HIS A 119 -4.14 2.28 0.45
N HIS A 120 -4.75 1.10 0.50
CA HIS A 120 -6.21 0.98 0.58
C HIS A 120 -6.76 1.58 1.88
N PHE A 121 -6.10 1.32 2.99
CA PHE A 121 -6.53 1.87 4.29
C PHE A 121 -6.39 3.39 4.31
N MET A 122 -5.31 3.94 3.77
CA MET A 122 -5.13 5.38 3.67
C MET A 122 -6.22 6.04 2.83
N ARG A 123 -6.60 5.41 1.71
CA ARG A 123 -7.72 5.88 0.89
C ARG A 123 -9.04 5.83 1.65
N HIS A 124 -9.25 4.77 2.41
CA HIS A 124 -10.45 4.65 3.26
C HIS A 124 -10.54 5.79 4.27
N CYS A 125 -9.40 6.22 4.80
CA CYS A 125 -9.31 7.34 5.75
C CYS A 125 -9.22 8.71 5.06
N ALA A 126 -9.35 8.77 3.74
CA ALA A 126 -9.22 9.99 2.93
C ALA A 126 -7.85 10.66 3.07
N ILE A 127 -6.80 9.87 3.28
CA ILE A 127 -5.43 10.35 3.32
C ILE A 127 -4.84 10.23 1.92
N ASP A 128 -4.54 11.38 1.32
CA ASP A 128 -3.96 11.46 -0.01
C ASP A 128 -2.44 11.58 0.11
N LYS A 129 -1.78 10.44 0.27
CA LYS A 129 -0.34 10.35 0.34
C LYS A 129 0.16 9.25 -0.56
N GLU A 130 1.13 9.58 -1.38
CA GLU A 130 1.79 8.62 -2.24
C GLU A 130 2.90 7.90 -1.48
N ILE A 131 2.97 6.58 -1.61
CA ILE A 131 4.03 5.77 -1.03
C ILE A 131 5.05 5.49 -2.13
N VAL A 132 6.31 5.87 -1.88
CA VAL A 132 7.40 5.68 -2.83
C VAL A 132 8.27 4.53 -2.37
N ILE A 133 8.46 3.56 -3.24
CA ILE A 133 9.34 2.42 -2.99
C ILE A 133 10.63 2.62 -3.80
N LYS A 134 11.74 2.65 -3.10
CA LYS A 134 13.07 2.75 -3.71
C LYS A 134 13.73 1.39 -3.71
N ASN A 135 14.32 1.03 -4.82
CA ASN A 135 15.15 -0.16 -4.92
C ASN A 135 16.61 0.18 -4.65
#